data_ed127cb002860eb5427f85cae064909e
#
_entry.id   ed127cb002860eb5427f85cae064909e
#
_cell.length_a   1.000
_cell.length_b   1.000
_cell.length_c   1.000
_cell.angle_alpha   90.00
_cell.angle_beta   90.00
_cell.angle_gamma   90.00
#
_symmetry.space_group_name_H-M   'P 1'
#
loop_
_entity.id
_entity.type
_entity.pdbx_description
1 polymer ?
#
loop_
_entity_poly.entity_id
_entity_poly.type
_entity_poly.pdbx_seq_one_letter_code
_entity_poly.pdbx_strand_id
1 'polypeptide(L)'
;MIITSSAFGAELVVMSSVGARSVMDELGPQFERASGVVLSFRYDTAAALQRAMEDGARFDVAVLTSPVMSVLTAANKIAGADQSTFASALIAVAVKHGAAKPDISTREMFVQTLLSADKISYAKEGASGQHFQRVLKQLNLDEALRDKLLPMTGAKEIEAVADGLATLGVQLTSEILPVKGVDLVGPFPGDLQNRTELKIAVSTESKSTDLARRFIAYATSSAAAEVIRAKGMIPP
;
A
#
# COMPACT_ATOMS: atom_id res chain seq x y z
N MET A 1 -1.00 -46.44 22.03
CA MET A 1 -0.06 -45.33 21.79
C MET A 1 -0.65 -44.50 20.65
N ILE A 2 -1.42 -43.47 20.97
CA ILE A 2 -2.10 -42.63 20.00
C ILE A 2 -1.09 -41.53 19.65
N ILE A 3 -0.53 -41.56 18.45
CA ILE A 3 0.32 -40.51 17.90
C ILE A 3 -0.65 -39.42 17.47
N THR A 4 -0.83 -38.41 18.30
CA THR A 4 -1.49 -37.12 17.90
C THR A 4 -0.52 -36.45 16.95
N SER A 5 -0.72 -36.66 15.66
CA SER A 5 -0.15 -35.81 14.62
C SER A 5 -0.68 -34.40 14.85
N SER A 6 0.16 -33.51 15.37
CA SER A 6 -0.12 -32.06 15.34
C SER A 6 -0.23 -31.68 13.87
N ALA A 7 -1.45 -31.53 13.39
CA ALA A 7 -1.69 -30.92 12.09
C ALA A 7 -1.22 -29.45 12.19
N PHE A 8 0.07 -29.19 11.93
CA PHE A 8 0.50 -27.85 11.53
C PHE A 8 -0.32 -27.51 10.28
N GLY A 9 -1.20 -26.53 10.38
CA GLY A 9 -1.93 -26.04 9.23
C GLY A 9 -0.93 -25.66 8.13
N ALA A 10 -1.28 -25.90 6.88
CA ALA A 10 -0.43 -25.47 5.77
C ALA A 10 -0.18 -23.96 5.89
N GLU A 11 1.06 -23.52 5.70
CA GLU A 11 1.47 -22.13 5.81
C GLU A 11 1.65 -21.53 4.41
N LEU A 12 1.21 -20.29 4.23
CA LEU A 12 1.49 -19.45 3.05
C LEU A 12 2.27 -18.21 3.47
N VAL A 13 3.40 -17.98 2.82
CA VAL A 13 4.16 -16.73 2.97
C VAL A 13 3.64 -15.69 1.99
N VAL A 14 3.14 -14.57 2.50
CA VAL A 14 2.58 -13.46 1.72
C VAL A 14 3.49 -12.25 1.83
N MET A 15 4.11 -11.85 0.72
CA MET A 15 4.87 -10.59 0.64
C MET A 15 3.98 -9.50 0.07
N SER A 16 3.62 -8.50 0.89
CA SER A 16 2.64 -7.49 0.56
C SER A 16 3.17 -6.07 0.71
N SER A 17 2.91 -5.23 -0.30
CA SER A 17 3.10 -3.78 -0.17
C SER A 17 2.33 -3.23 1.03
N VAL A 18 2.95 -2.31 1.78
CA VAL A 18 2.30 -1.61 2.90
C VAL A 18 0.99 -0.94 2.49
N GLY A 19 0.83 -0.54 1.23
CA GLY A 19 -0.43 0.01 0.70
C GLY A 19 -1.63 -0.93 0.80
N ALA A 20 -1.41 -2.26 0.87
CA ALA A 20 -2.47 -3.25 1.06
C ALA A 20 -2.60 -3.72 2.53
N ARG A 21 -1.70 -3.30 3.42
CA ARG A 21 -1.56 -3.84 4.77
C ARG A 21 -2.88 -3.81 5.55
N SER A 22 -3.55 -2.67 5.60
CA SER A 22 -4.79 -2.51 6.37
C SER A 22 -5.92 -3.45 5.92
N VAL A 23 -5.95 -3.80 4.63
CA VAL A 23 -6.88 -4.80 4.06
C VAL A 23 -6.43 -6.21 4.41
N MET A 24 -5.13 -6.52 4.25
CA MET A 24 -4.59 -7.85 4.51
C MET A 24 -4.66 -8.23 5.99
N ASP A 25 -4.42 -7.27 6.90
CA ASP A 25 -4.53 -7.47 8.36
C ASP A 25 -5.98 -7.80 8.79
N GLU A 26 -6.99 -7.51 7.97
CA GLU A 26 -8.39 -7.89 8.20
C GLU A 26 -8.78 -9.16 7.45
N LEU A 27 -8.47 -9.28 6.16
CA LEU A 27 -8.82 -10.44 5.34
C LEU A 27 -8.02 -11.70 5.73
N GLY A 28 -6.75 -11.54 6.14
CA GLY A 28 -5.88 -12.66 6.50
C GLY A 28 -6.49 -13.53 7.61
N PRO A 29 -6.78 -12.98 8.80
CA PRO A 29 -7.40 -13.76 9.88
C PRO A 29 -8.78 -14.33 9.53
N GLN A 30 -9.53 -13.68 8.63
CA GLN A 30 -10.80 -14.21 8.14
C GLN A 30 -10.58 -15.47 7.29
N PHE A 31 -9.60 -15.42 6.36
CA PHE A 31 -9.24 -16.56 5.53
C PHE A 31 -8.67 -17.72 6.38
N GLU A 32 -7.79 -17.44 7.33
CA GLU A 32 -7.23 -18.44 8.24
C GLU A 32 -8.32 -19.22 8.99
N ARG A 33 -9.31 -18.50 9.56
CA ARG A 33 -10.46 -19.14 10.23
C ARG A 33 -11.31 -20.00 9.30
N ALA A 34 -11.48 -19.55 8.05
CA ALA A 34 -12.31 -20.26 7.06
C ALA A 34 -11.63 -21.47 6.44
N SER A 35 -10.29 -21.45 6.34
CA SER A 35 -9.52 -22.44 5.58
C SER A 35 -8.66 -23.38 6.42
N GLY A 36 -8.32 -22.99 7.66
CA GLY A 36 -7.34 -23.68 8.50
C GLY A 36 -5.88 -23.48 8.02
N VAL A 37 -5.64 -22.60 7.06
CA VAL A 37 -4.30 -22.22 6.54
C VAL A 37 -3.76 -21.09 7.39
N VAL A 38 -2.47 -21.11 7.71
CA VAL A 38 -1.77 -20.01 8.40
C VAL A 38 -1.14 -19.08 7.38
N LEU A 39 -1.31 -17.76 7.55
CA LEU A 39 -0.71 -16.74 6.69
C LEU A 39 0.43 -16.03 7.42
N SER A 40 1.62 -16.06 6.83
CA SER A 40 2.79 -15.33 7.32
C SER A 40 3.01 -14.09 6.45
N PHE A 41 2.74 -12.90 6.97
CA PHE A 41 2.87 -11.66 6.22
C PHE A 41 4.22 -10.99 6.42
N ARG A 42 4.85 -10.59 5.30
CA ARG A 42 5.97 -9.65 5.28
C ARG A 42 5.55 -8.39 4.54
N TYR A 43 5.56 -7.25 5.26
CA TYR A 43 5.20 -5.95 4.69
C TYR A 43 6.42 -5.06 4.48
N ASP A 44 6.48 -4.42 3.32
CA ASP A 44 7.47 -3.39 2.99
C ASP A 44 6.98 -2.57 1.77
N THR A 45 7.76 -1.58 1.33
CA THR A 45 7.51 -0.92 0.05
C THR A 45 7.62 -1.93 -1.10
N ALA A 46 6.83 -1.73 -2.17
CA ALA A 46 6.88 -2.65 -3.32
C ALA A 46 8.31 -2.78 -3.89
N ALA A 47 9.08 -1.68 -3.92
CA ALA A 47 10.47 -1.69 -4.38
C ALA A 47 11.42 -2.49 -3.46
N ALA A 48 11.22 -2.42 -2.13
CA ALA A 48 12.03 -3.20 -1.19
C ALA A 48 11.69 -4.70 -1.29
N LEU A 49 10.42 -5.04 -1.45
CA LEU A 49 9.97 -6.41 -1.68
C LEU A 49 10.49 -6.96 -3.01
N GLN A 50 10.49 -6.15 -4.08
CA GLN A 50 11.08 -6.54 -5.36
C GLN A 50 12.54 -6.96 -5.18
N ARG A 51 13.37 -6.12 -4.57
CA ARG A 51 14.79 -6.43 -4.30
C ARG A 51 14.93 -7.73 -3.50
N ALA A 52 14.14 -7.88 -2.43
CA ALA A 52 14.19 -9.10 -1.61
C ALA A 52 13.84 -10.37 -2.41
N MET A 53 12.83 -10.29 -3.32
CA MET A 53 12.44 -11.42 -4.17
C MET A 53 13.50 -11.72 -5.25
N GLU A 54 14.13 -10.70 -5.80
CA GLU A 54 15.25 -10.83 -6.74
C GLU A 54 16.47 -11.48 -6.05
N ASP A 55 16.71 -11.13 -4.78
CA ASP A 55 17.76 -11.71 -3.92
C ASP A 55 17.41 -13.11 -3.39
N GLY A 56 16.28 -13.69 -3.81
CA GLY A 56 15.90 -15.08 -3.49
C GLY A 56 15.04 -15.26 -2.24
N ALA A 57 14.40 -14.20 -1.71
CA ALA A 57 13.42 -14.35 -0.64
C ALA A 57 12.25 -15.21 -1.12
N ARG A 58 11.90 -16.25 -0.33
CA ARG A 58 10.79 -17.16 -0.63
C ARG A 58 9.45 -16.53 -0.27
N PHE A 59 8.47 -16.76 -1.12
CA PHE A 59 7.08 -16.36 -0.92
C PHE A 59 6.15 -17.25 -1.75
N ASP A 60 4.90 -17.33 -1.34
CA ASP A 60 3.85 -18.04 -2.07
C ASP A 60 2.93 -17.07 -2.81
N VAL A 61 2.61 -15.94 -2.18
CA VAL A 61 1.76 -14.90 -2.74
C VAL A 61 2.45 -13.54 -2.64
N ALA A 62 2.35 -12.75 -3.70
CA ALA A 62 2.80 -11.36 -3.74
C ALA A 62 1.61 -10.41 -3.92
N VAL A 63 1.59 -9.28 -3.18
CA VAL A 63 0.64 -8.17 -3.36
C VAL A 63 1.44 -6.89 -3.57
N LEU A 64 1.57 -6.46 -4.83
CA LEU A 64 2.51 -5.42 -5.22
C LEU A 64 1.89 -4.44 -6.22
N THR A 65 2.51 -3.28 -6.37
CA THR A 65 2.11 -2.32 -7.42
C THR A 65 2.28 -2.94 -8.81
N SER A 66 1.40 -2.58 -9.75
CA SER A 66 1.40 -3.12 -11.12
C SER A 66 2.75 -3.03 -11.83
N PRO A 67 3.53 -1.93 -11.73
CA PRO A 67 4.86 -1.87 -12.36
C PRO A 67 5.83 -2.91 -11.80
N VAL A 68 5.88 -3.05 -10.46
CA VAL A 68 6.77 -4.04 -9.81
C VAL A 68 6.33 -5.47 -10.14
N MET A 69 5.02 -5.73 -10.14
CA MET A 69 4.48 -7.03 -10.53
C MET A 69 4.90 -7.41 -11.95
N SER A 70 4.87 -6.45 -12.89
CA SER A 70 5.29 -6.67 -14.28
C SER A 70 6.77 -7.03 -14.38
N VAL A 71 7.64 -6.35 -13.63
CA VAL A 71 9.08 -6.67 -13.60
C VAL A 71 9.32 -8.10 -13.08
N LEU A 72 8.68 -8.48 -11.98
CA LEU A 72 8.83 -9.82 -11.39
C LEU A 72 8.24 -10.92 -12.28
N THR A 73 7.18 -10.62 -13.03
CA THR A 73 6.62 -11.54 -14.02
C THR A 73 7.61 -11.76 -15.17
N ALA A 74 8.22 -10.69 -15.70
CA ALA A 74 9.26 -10.77 -16.73
C ALA A 74 10.51 -11.53 -16.25
N ALA A 75 10.84 -11.41 -14.96
CA ALA A 75 11.92 -12.15 -14.31
C ALA A 75 11.54 -13.60 -13.92
N ASN A 76 10.35 -14.09 -14.32
CA ASN A 76 9.81 -15.42 -14.02
C ASN A 76 9.75 -15.74 -12.52
N LYS A 77 9.54 -14.73 -11.67
CA LYS A 77 9.31 -14.91 -10.23
C LYS A 77 7.82 -15.02 -9.89
N ILE A 78 6.95 -14.53 -10.78
CA ILE A 78 5.50 -14.52 -10.65
C ILE A 78 4.87 -15.35 -11.76
N ALA A 79 3.94 -16.22 -11.41
CA ALA A 79 3.12 -16.99 -12.36
C ALA A 79 2.11 -16.06 -13.04
N GLY A 80 2.40 -15.63 -14.26
CA GLY A 80 1.59 -14.62 -14.97
C GLY A 80 0.12 -15.04 -15.19
N ALA A 81 -0.15 -16.34 -15.32
CA ALA A 81 -1.52 -16.88 -15.43
C ALA A 81 -2.30 -16.81 -14.11
N ASP A 82 -1.62 -16.72 -12.97
CA ASP A 82 -2.22 -16.68 -11.62
C ASP A 82 -2.13 -15.27 -11.01
N GLN A 83 -2.35 -14.24 -11.83
CA GLN A 83 -2.30 -12.84 -11.45
C GLN A 83 -3.69 -12.20 -11.58
N SER A 84 -4.08 -11.41 -10.59
CA SER A 84 -5.34 -10.63 -10.57
C SER A 84 -5.10 -9.21 -10.11
N THR A 85 -5.95 -8.27 -10.54
CA THR A 85 -6.04 -6.96 -9.88
C THR A 85 -6.61 -7.18 -8.48
N PHE A 86 -5.94 -6.62 -7.47
CA PHE A 86 -6.37 -6.72 -6.08
C PHE A 86 -7.22 -5.52 -5.69
N ALA A 87 -6.67 -4.34 -5.80
CA ALA A 87 -7.32 -3.08 -5.46
C ALA A 87 -6.51 -1.90 -5.98
N SER A 88 -7.07 -0.70 -5.85
CA SER A 88 -6.34 0.54 -6.12
C SER A 88 -6.50 1.50 -4.96
N ALA A 89 -5.49 2.36 -4.73
CA ALA A 89 -5.56 3.44 -3.76
C ALA A 89 -5.26 4.78 -4.43
N LEU A 90 -5.86 5.85 -3.91
CA LEU A 90 -5.60 7.22 -4.33
C LEU A 90 -4.48 7.81 -3.47
N ILE A 91 -3.68 8.70 -4.04
CA ILE A 91 -2.74 9.51 -3.28
C ILE A 91 -3.50 10.68 -2.68
N ALA A 92 -3.30 10.94 -1.41
CA ALA A 92 -4.08 11.88 -0.64
C ALA A 92 -3.21 12.69 0.33
N VAL A 93 -3.81 13.74 0.88
CA VAL A 93 -3.23 14.61 1.90
C VAL A 93 -3.87 14.31 3.25
N ALA A 94 -3.05 14.30 4.29
CA ALA A 94 -3.47 14.24 5.69
C ALA A 94 -3.00 15.46 6.46
N VAL A 95 -3.76 15.81 7.49
CA VAL A 95 -3.41 16.81 8.52
C VAL A 95 -3.51 16.20 9.90
N LYS A 96 -2.96 16.85 10.91
CA LYS A 96 -3.14 16.44 12.31
C LYS A 96 -4.61 16.44 12.68
N HIS A 97 -5.03 15.47 13.48
CA HIS A 97 -6.42 15.38 13.95
C HIS A 97 -6.90 16.68 14.60
N GLY A 98 -8.07 17.15 14.18
CA GLY A 98 -8.68 18.40 14.64
C GLY A 98 -8.09 19.68 14.01
N ALA A 99 -7.05 19.60 13.19
CA ALA A 99 -6.58 20.75 12.42
C ALA A 99 -7.57 21.11 11.30
N ALA A 100 -7.60 22.39 10.92
CA ALA A 100 -8.39 22.81 9.79
C ALA A 100 -7.96 22.10 8.51
N LYS A 101 -8.90 21.48 7.81
CA LYS A 101 -8.65 20.84 6.51
C LYS A 101 -8.56 21.89 5.43
N PRO A 102 -7.41 22.04 4.74
CA PRO A 102 -7.32 22.97 3.61
C PRO A 102 -8.18 22.49 2.45
N ASP A 103 -8.64 23.44 1.64
CA ASP A 103 -9.25 23.11 0.36
C ASP A 103 -8.17 22.71 -0.65
N ILE A 104 -8.30 21.52 -1.20
CA ILE A 104 -7.42 20.98 -2.25
C ILE A 104 -8.21 20.54 -3.48
N SER A 105 -9.43 21.06 -3.65
CA SER A 105 -10.36 20.61 -4.70
C SER A 105 -9.92 21.00 -6.12
N THR A 106 -9.07 22.04 -6.25
CA THR A 106 -8.49 22.45 -7.53
C THR A 106 -6.97 22.43 -7.47
N ARG A 107 -6.33 22.47 -8.65
CA ARG A 107 -4.86 22.58 -8.78
C ARG A 107 -4.33 23.82 -8.05
N GLU A 108 -4.99 24.95 -8.19
CA GLU A 108 -4.60 26.24 -7.59
C GLU A 108 -4.66 26.17 -6.05
N MET A 109 -5.76 25.64 -5.51
CA MET A 109 -5.94 25.48 -4.07
C MET A 109 -4.94 24.48 -3.48
N PHE A 110 -4.66 23.39 -4.21
CA PHE A 110 -3.65 22.42 -3.82
C PHE A 110 -2.25 23.06 -3.78
N VAL A 111 -1.87 23.84 -4.81
CA VAL A 111 -0.59 24.58 -4.83
C VAL A 111 -0.49 25.54 -3.65
N GLN A 112 -1.53 26.32 -3.37
CA GLN A 112 -1.57 27.24 -2.22
C GLN A 112 -1.40 26.48 -0.89
N THR A 113 -2.07 25.34 -0.75
CA THR A 113 -1.94 24.47 0.44
C THR A 113 -0.49 23.97 0.62
N LEU A 114 0.15 23.52 -0.43
CA LEU A 114 1.54 23.09 -0.36
C LEU A 114 2.49 24.24 0.01
N LEU A 115 2.29 25.43 -0.58
CA LEU A 115 3.12 26.61 -0.32
C LEU A 115 2.94 27.15 1.09
N SER A 116 1.75 27.04 1.68
CA SER A 116 1.45 27.51 3.04
C SER A 116 1.85 26.52 4.14
N ALA A 117 2.15 25.27 3.80
CA ALA A 117 2.59 24.29 4.78
C ALA A 117 3.96 24.63 5.39
N ASP A 118 4.16 24.34 6.67
CA ASP A 118 5.48 24.49 7.33
C ASP A 118 6.40 23.33 6.93
N LYS A 119 5.90 22.09 7.05
CA LYS A 119 6.59 20.86 6.64
C LYS A 119 5.61 19.90 5.99
N ILE A 120 6.09 19.17 4.98
CA ILE A 120 5.32 18.18 4.23
C ILE A 120 6.07 16.85 4.30
N SER A 121 5.52 15.89 5.03
CA SER A 121 6.08 14.54 5.10
C SER A 121 5.56 13.68 3.96
N TYR A 122 6.42 12.82 3.43
CA TYR A 122 6.09 11.89 2.35
C TYR A 122 7.05 10.69 2.34
N ALA A 123 6.61 9.56 1.80
CA ALA A 123 7.44 8.36 1.68
C ALA A 123 8.55 8.56 0.65
N LYS A 124 9.83 8.50 1.07
CA LYS A 124 10.98 8.75 0.18
C LYS A 124 11.02 7.76 -1.02
N GLU A 125 10.75 6.50 -0.78
CA GLU A 125 10.87 5.41 -1.76
C GLU A 125 9.52 4.77 -2.13
N GLY A 126 8.43 5.19 -1.51
CA GLY A 126 7.07 4.69 -1.77
C GLY A 126 6.50 5.22 -3.10
N ALA A 127 5.54 4.49 -3.66
CA ALA A 127 4.88 4.88 -4.91
C ALA A 127 4.20 6.25 -4.81
N SER A 128 3.56 6.55 -3.68
CA SER A 128 2.94 7.84 -3.36
C SER A 128 3.95 8.99 -3.36
N GLY A 129 5.09 8.80 -2.70
CA GLY A 129 6.13 9.83 -2.62
C GLY A 129 6.84 10.06 -3.94
N GLN A 130 7.12 9.02 -4.71
CA GLN A 130 7.67 9.15 -6.06
C GLN A 130 6.71 9.92 -6.99
N HIS A 131 5.40 9.67 -6.86
CA HIS A 131 4.42 10.43 -7.62
C HIS A 131 4.35 11.89 -7.13
N PHE A 132 4.35 12.12 -5.83
CA PHE A 132 4.37 13.47 -5.27
C PHE A 132 5.56 14.29 -5.79
N GLN A 133 6.76 13.70 -5.83
CA GLN A 133 7.93 14.37 -6.40
C GLN A 133 7.75 14.71 -7.89
N ARG A 134 7.10 13.83 -8.69
CA ARG A 134 6.75 14.15 -10.07
C ARG A 134 5.75 15.31 -10.17
N VAL A 135 4.75 15.33 -9.29
CA VAL A 135 3.78 16.44 -9.21
C VAL A 135 4.46 17.76 -8.85
N LEU A 136 5.39 17.76 -7.90
CA LEU A 136 6.15 18.97 -7.56
C LEU A 136 6.92 19.51 -8.76
N LYS A 137 7.59 18.65 -9.53
CA LYS A 137 8.27 19.05 -10.77
C LYS A 137 7.30 19.57 -11.83
N GLN A 138 6.16 18.89 -12.02
CA GLN A 138 5.11 19.32 -12.96
C GLN A 138 4.55 20.70 -12.62
N LEU A 139 4.52 21.03 -11.33
CA LEU A 139 4.04 22.32 -10.81
C LEU A 139 5.17 23.37 -10.68
N ASN A 140 6.43 23.02 -10.96
CA ASN A 140 7.61 23.84 -10.71
C ASN A 140 7.75 24.29 -9.25
N LEU A 141 7.42 23.40 -8.29
CA LEU A 141 7.45 23.67 -6.86
C LEU A 141 8.61 23.01 -6.12
N ASP A 142 9.41 22.18 -6.75
CA ASP A 142 10.51 21.43 -6.14
C ASP A 142 11.54 22.34 -5.47
N GLU A 143 11.90 23.47 -6.07
CA GLU A 143 12.80 24.46 -5.49
C GLU A 143 12.12 25.24 -4.35
N ALA A 144 10.90 25.72 -4.56
CA ALA A 144 10.17 26.55 -3.59
C ALA A 144 9.83 25.76 -2.30
N LEU A 145 9.68 24.45 -2.38
CA LEU A 145 9.33 23.59 -1.24
C LEU A 145 10.52 22.82 -0.68
N ARG A 146 11.72 22.93 -1.24
CA ARG A 146 12.89 22.12 -0.84
C ARG A 146 13.08 22.04 0.68
N ASP A 147 13.07 23.19 1.35
CA ASP A 147 13.31 23.26 2.80
C ASP A 147 12.09 22.85 3.65
N LYS A 148 10.92 22.66 3.01
CA LYS A 148 9.68 22.21 3.64
C LYS A 148 9.46 20.70 3.50
N LEU A 149 10.17 20.05 2.58
CA LEU A 149 10.02 18.62 2.35
C LEU A 149 10.68 17.81 3.46
N LEU A 150 9.94 16.83 3.99
CA LEU A 150 10.39 15.87 5.00
C LEU A 150 10.25 14.45 4.45
N PRO A 151 11.27 13.96 3.69
CA PRO A 151 11.25 12.61 3.17
C PRO A 151 11.44 11.60 4.31
N MET A 152 10.51 10.66 4.45
CA MET A 152 10.50 9.64 5.50
C MET A 152 10.77 8.25 4.92
N THR A 153 11.30 7.37 5.74
CA THR A 153 11.50 5.94 5.46
C THR A 153 10.74 5.10 6.46
N GLY A 154 10.46 3.83 6.13
CA GLY A 154 9.79 2.90 7.05
C GLY A 154 8.32 3.20 7.30
N ALA A 155 7.64 3.82 6.35
CA ALA A 155 6.19 4.14 6.41
C ALA A 155 5.80 5.00 7.63
N LYS A 156 6.62 6.00 7.99
CA LYS A 156 6.43 6.88 9.16
C LYS A 156 5.97 8.29 8.82
N GLU A 157 5.69 8.57 7.56
CA GLU A 157 5.32 9.91 7.07
C GLU A 157 4.00 10.42 7.66
N ILE A 158 3.05 9.53 7.92
CA ILE A 158 1.75 9.93 8.51
C ILE A 158 1.83 10.03 10.02
N GLU A 159 2.59 9.16 10.69
CA GLU A 159 2.92 9.32 12.11
C GLU A 159 3.64 10.65 12.38
N ALA A 160 4.51 11.11 11.46
CA ALA A 160 5.16 12.42 11.58
C ALA A 160 4.15 13.58 11.62
N VAL A 161 3.00 13.46 10.94
CA VAL A 161 1.89 14.44 11.04
C VAL A 161 1.19 14.33 12.39
N ALA A 162 0.89 13.10 12.85
CA ALA A 162 0.27 12.87 14.16
C ALA A 162 1.11 13.46 15.29
N ASP A 163 2.43 13.29 15.22
CA ASP A 163 3.41 13.78 16.18
C ASP A 163 3.68 15.30 16.06
N GLY A 164 3.15 15.97 15.02
CA GLY A 164 3.33 17.40 14.78
C GLY A 164 4.69 17.79 14.18
N LEU A 165 5.44 16.83 13.64
CA LEU A 165 6.71 17.07 12.93
C LEU A 165 6.48 17.60 11.52
N ALA A 166 5.29 17.38 10.95
CA ALA A 166 4.85 17.92 9.67
C ALA A 166 3.41 18.43 9.79
N THR A 167 3.09 19.50 9.04
CA THR A 167 1.72 20.04 8.97
C THR A 167 0.86 19.33 7.93
N LEU A 168 1.49 18.77 6.89
CA LEU A 168 0.86 17.94 5.88
C LEU A 168 1.59 16.61 5.73
N GLY A 169 0.84 15.55 5.47
CA GLY A 169 1.37 14.24 5.09
C GLY A 169 0.81 13.81 3.74
N VAL A 170 1.65 13.23 2.89
CA VAL A 170 1.26 12.70 1.58
C VAL A 170 1.46 11.20 1.56
N GLN A 171 0.37 10.45 1.37
CA GLN A 171 0.40 8.99 1.30
C GLN A 171 -0.86 8.44 0.59
N LEU A 172 -0.91 7.12 0.40
CA LEU A 172 -2.11 6.44 -0.08
C LEU A 172 -3.24 6.53 0.97
N THR A 173 -4.48 6.65 0.52
CA THR A 173 -5.67 6.66 1.40
C THR A 173 -5.68 5.49 2.37
N SER A 174 -5.28 4.30 1.90
CA SER A 174 -5.21 3.06 2.71
C SER A 174 -4.13 3.08 3.81
N GLU A 175 -3.14 3.94 3.70
CA GLU A 175 -2.08 4.12 4.69
C GLU A 175 -2.35 5.31 5.62
N ILE A 176 -3.17 6.28 5.20
CA ILE A 176 -3.60 7.40 6.05
C ILE A 176 -4.67 6.96 7.05
N LEU A 177 -5.72 6.30 6.57
CA LEU A 177 -6.91 6.00 7.36
C LEU A 177 -6.66 5.18 8.64
N PRO A 178 -5.72 4.23 8.70
CA PRO A 178 -5.47 3.46 9.93
C PRO A 178 -4.64 4.23 10.97
N VAL A 179 -4.01 5.34 10.62
CA VAL A 179 -3.16 6.09 11.56
C VAL A 179 -4.00 6.97 12.47
N LYS A 180 -3.89 6.75 13.78
CA LYS A 180 -4.55 7.59 14.78
C LYS A 180 -3.85 8.95 14.88
N GLY A 181 -4.63 9.99 15.18
CA GLY A 181 -4.08 11.34 15.38
C GLY A 181 -3.93 12.16 14.09
N VAL A 182 -4.48 11.66 12.97
CA VAL A 182 -4.56 12.40 11.70
C VAL A 182 -5.97 12.39 11.13
N ASP A 183 -6.26 13.36 10.28
CA ASP A 183 -7.48 13.44 9.48
C ASP A 183 -7.12 13.43 8.00
N LEU A 184 -7.84 12.63 7.23
CA LEU A 184 -7.77 12.66 5.78
C LEU A 184 -8.38 13.98 5.28
N VAL A 185 -7.62 14.76 4.49
CA VAL A 185 -8.10 15.95 3.78
C VAL A 185 -8.85 15.54 2.52
N GLY A 186 -8.18 14.82 1.64
CA GLY A 186 -8.73 14.33 0.39
C GLY A 186 -7.66 13.88 -0.59
N PRO A 187 -8.08 13.31 -1.73
CA PRO A 187 -7.17 12.90 -2.80
C PRO A 187 -6.60 14.12 -3.55
N PHE A 188 -5.50 13.92 -4.26
CA PHE A 188 -4.95 14.94 -5.16
C PHE A 188 -5.98 15.34 -6.22
N PRO A 189 -6.05 16.64 -6.61
CA PRO A 189 -7.07 17.10 -7.53
C PRO A 189 -6.75 16.74 -8.99
N GLY A 190 -7.80 16.41 -9.75
CA GLY A 190 -7.79 16.30 -11.20
C GLY A 190 -6.67 15.45 -11.76
N ASP A 191 -5.94 16.01 -12.70
CA ASP A 191 -4.82 15.39 -13.43
C ASP A 191 -3.52 15.23 -12.60
N LEU A 192 -3.48 15.80 -11.40
CA LEU A 192 -2.37 15.57 -10.45
C LEU A 192 -2.53 14.24 -9.71
N GLN A 193 -3.70 13.59 -9.79
CA GLN A 193 -3.94 12.32 -9.13
C GLN A 193 -3.26 11.17 -9.87
N ASN A 194 -2.78 10.19 -9.11
CA ASN A 194 -2.41 8.87 -9.62
C ASN A 194 -3.14 7.79 -8.83
N ARG A 195 -3.76 6.90 -9.55
CA ARG A 195 -4.38 5.70 -9.00
C ARG A 195 -3.35 4.59 -8.93
N THR A 196 -2.85 4.31 -7.73
CA THR A 196 -1.90 3.22 -7.52
C THR A 196 -2.64 1.89 -7.51
N GLU A 197 -2.51 1.14 -8.60
CA GLU A 197 -3.06 -0.20 -8.71
C GLU A 197 -2.13 -1.23 -8.05
N LEU A 198 -2.71 -2.12 -7.26
CA LEU A 198 -2.07 -3.28 -6.68
C LEU A 198 -2.61 -4.55 -7.33
N LYS A 199 -1.70 -5.46 -7.63
CA LYS A 199 -1.99 -6.80 -8.12
C LYS A 199 -1.63 -7.84 -7.07
N ILE A 200 -2.32 -8.97 -7.11
CA ILE A 200 -2.05 -10.14 -6.30
C ILE A 200 -1.74 -11.32 -7.22
N ALA A 201 -0.71 -12.11 -6.88
CA ALA A 201 -0.26 -13.18 -7.76
C ALA A 201 0.46 -14.29 -6.99
N VAL A 202 0.53 -15.48 -7.62
CA VAL A 202 1.25 -16.64 -7.09
C VAL A 202 2.72 -16.60 -7.52
N SER A 203 3.63 -16.99 -6.62
CA SER A 203 5.05 -17.23 -6.92
C SER A 203 5.23 -18.45 -7.84
N THR A 204 6.13 -18.36 -8.82
CA THR A 204 6.52 -19.53 -9.63
C THR A 204 7.19 -20.65 -8.83
N GLU A 205 7.76 -20.31 -7.68
CA GLU A 205 8.47 -21.24 -6.78
C GLU A 205 7.58 -21.77 -5.64
N SER A 206 6.29 -21.36 -5.59
CA SER A 206 5.36 -21.81 -4.54
C SER A 206 5.12 -23.33 -4.65
N LYS A 207 5.28 -24.01 -3.52
CA LYS A 207 4.91 -25.42 -3.37
C LYS A 207 3.44 -25.61 -2.94
N SER A 208 2.74 -24.50 -2.64
CA SER A 208 1.38 -24.48 -2.14
C SER A 208 0.44 -23.72 -3.12
N THR A 209 0.66 -23.89 -4.43
CA THR A 209 0.01 -23.16 -5.50
C THR A 209 -1.52 -23.14 -5.39
N ASP A 210 -2.15 -24.29 -5.09
CA ASP A 210 -3.62 -24.37 -4.96
C ASP A 210 -4.14 -23.60 -3.76
N LEU A 211 -3.40 -23.61 -2.63
CA LEU A 211 -3.75 -22.79 -1.47
C LEU A 211 -3.56 -21.30 -1.76
N ALA A 212 -2.49 -20.94 -2.45
CA ALA A 212 -2.24 -19.57 -2.90
C ALA A 212 -3.37 -19.06 -3.81
N ARG A 213 -3.81 -19.86 -4.79
CA ARG A 213 -4.96 -19.54 -5.64
C ARG A 213 -6.26 -19.37 -4.84
N ARG A 214 -6.50 -20.22 -3.85
CA ARG A 214 -7.66 -20.08 -2.96
C ARG A 214 -7.62 -18.77 -2.16
N PHE A 215 -6.45 -18.40 -1.65
CA PHE A 215 -6.28 -17.11 -0.97
C PHE A 215 -6.51 -15.95 -1.92
N ILE A 216 -5.98 -15.97 -3.14
CA ILE A 216 -6.22 -14.95 -4.15
C ILE A 216 -7.71 -14.82 -4.47
N ALA A 217 -8.39 -15.93 -4.74
CA ALA A 217 -9.83 -15.94 -5.01
C ALA A 217 -10.63 -15.36 -3.84
N TYR A 218 -10.24 -15.65 -2.60
CA TYR A 218 -10.85 -15.07 -1.41
C TYR A 218 -10.61 -13.56 -1.33
N ALA A 219 -9.35 -13.11 -1.47
CA ALA A 219 -8.95 -11.71 -1.36
C ALA A 219 -9.50 -10.81 -2.48
N THR A 220 -9.90 -11.39 -3.61
CA THR A 220 -10.52 -10.68 -4.74
C THR A 220 -12.03 -10.93 -4.87
N SER A 221 -12.65 -11.55 -3.88
CA SER A 221 -14.08 -11.84 -3.86
C SER A 221 -14.94 -10.59 -3.63
N SER A 222 -16.24 -10.70 -3.92
CA SER A 222 -17.21 -9.65 -3.61
C SER A 222 -17.29 -9.33 -2.11
N ALA A 223 -17.10 -10.34 -1.24
CA ALA A 223 -17.05 -10.13 0.20
C ALA A 223 -15.81 -9.32 0.61
N ALA A 224 -14.65 -9.58 0.00
CA ALA A 224 -13.44 -8.78 0.23
C ALA A 224 -13.60 -7.33 -0.25
N ALA A 225 -14.42 -7.07 -1.26
CA ALA A 225 -14.64 -5.72 -1.78
C ALA A 225 -15.20 -4.75 -0.73
N GLU A 226 -16.00 -5.20 0.24
CA GLU A 226 -16.50 -4.37 1.34
C GLU A 226 -15.35 -3.96 2.27
N VAL A 227 -14.48 -4.89 2.64
CA VAL A 227 -13.29 -4.61 3.45
C VAL A 227 -12.36 -3.65 2.71
N ILE A 228 -12.12 -3.88 1.41
CA ILE A 228 -11.27 -3.02 0.58
C ILE A 228 -11.79 -1.57 0.60
N ARG A 229 -13.11 -1.35 0.42
CA ARG A 229 -13.70 -0.01 0.47
C ARG A 229 -13.60 0.61 1.87
N ALA A 230 -13.86 -0.16 2.92
CA ALA A 230 -13.76 0.32 4.31
C ALA A 230 -12.35 0.78 4.68
N LYS A 231 -11.31 0.21 4.03
CA LYS A 231 -9.90 0.63 4.20
C LYS A 231 -9.47 1.74 3.23
N GLY A 232 -10.40 2.40 2.55
CA GLY A 232 -10.09 3.52 1.65
C GLY A 232 -9.47 3.12 0.31
N MET A 233 -9.64 1.86 -0.09
CA MET A 233 -9.22 1.38 -1.40
C MET A 233 -10.43 1.16 -2.32
N ILE A 234 -10.15 1.07 -3.60
CA ILE A 234 -11.12 0.82 -4.66
C ILE A 234 -10.94 -0.64 -5.10
N PRO A 235 -11.94 -1.52 -4.94
CA PRO A 235 -11.85 -2.90 -5.41
C PRO A 235 -11.75 -2.97 -6.94
N PRO A 236 -11.41 -4.16 -7.50
CA PRO A 236 -11.32 -4.39 -8.94
C PRO A 236 -12.60 -4.05 -9.69
#